data_79f767c2450d173336b929d2b6585b37
#
_entry.id   79f767c2450d173336b929d2b6585b37
#
_cell.length_a   1.000
_cell.length_b   1.000
_cell.length_c   1.000
_cell.angle_alpha   90.00
_cell.angle_beta   90.00
_cell.angle_gamma   90.00
#
_symmetry.space_group_name_H-M   'P 1'
#
loop_
_entity.id
_entity.type
_entity.pdbx_description
1 polymer ?
#
loop_
_entity_poly.entity_id
_entity_poly.type
_entity_poly.pdbx_seq_one_letter_code
_entity_poly.pdbx_strand_id
1 'polypeptide(L)'
;DVVTDSNGLLKGLSWQGCPGVLFYNRDAAKEVLGSDDPAEVQNYVKDWDTFNDTAKKMKDAGYTITSSANDTFRVYSNNVTSKWVVDGKINIDDNIMKWVDDSKELVDAGETGTYELWSDDWKKGFYPEGNVFCYFGPAWLVNFSMAADTEGSIGYNGGWGAAQGPQGFFWGGTWICAAQDTDNASLVKDIMLKMTTDDDVMKDIVLDDDDFVNNNTVMNGLADGSIKAKDGKEYSSKILGGQNPLSMYCAGVETLDLSNISAYDQGCNEEFQKAMKNYFEGKATKDEALELFYKGVTEKYPELTY
;
A
#
# COMPACT_ATOMS: atom_id res chain seq x y z
N ASP A 1 -0.72 17.67 9.63
CA ASP A 1 0.31 17.82 10.68
C ASP A 1 1.69 17.30 10.25
N VAL A 2 1.79 16.27 9.39
CA VAL A 2 3.08 15.67 8.98
C VAL A 2 4.06 16.67 8.35
N VAL A 3 3.56 17.67 7.62
CA VAL A 3 4.36 18.72 6.97
C VAL A 3 4.19 20.09 7.62
N THR A 4 3.75 20.14 8.87
CA THR A 4 3.62 21.37 9.65
C THR A 4 4.74 21.42 10.69
N ASP A 5 5.52 22.49 10.71
CA ASP A 5 6.63 22.64 11.67
C ASP A 5 6.14 22.98 13.09
N SER A 6 7.07 23.03 14.05
CA SER A 6 6.78 23.33 15.45
C SER A 6 6.19 24.73 15.69
N ASN A 7 6.27 25.63 14.72
CA ASN A 7 5.68 26.97 14.77
C ASN A 7 4.30 27.03 14.10
N GLY A 8 3.76 25.90 13.66
CA GLY A 8 2.49 25.81 12.96
C GLY A 8 2.53 26.24 11.50
N LEU A 9 3.72 26.35 10.88
CA LEU A 9 3.87 26.70 9.48
C LEU A 9 3.78 25.46 8.60
N LEU A 10 2.87 25.49 7.64
CA LEU A 10 2.73 24.46 6.61
C LEU A 10 3.92 24.54 5.63
N LYS A 11 4.68 23.43 5.52
CA LYS A 11 5.91 23.36 4.72
C LYS A 11 5.73 22.64 3.38
N GLY A 12 4.62 21.96 3.18
CA GLY A 12 4.32 21.25 1.95
C GLY A 12 2.83 21.01 1.76
N LEU A 13 2.45 20.71 0.54
CA LEU A 13 1.10 20.32 0.15
C LEU A 13 1.15 18.96 -0.52
N SER A 14 0.08 18.18 -0.42
CA SER A 14 -0.06 16.92 -1.13
C SER A 14 -1.24 16.97 -2.08
N TRP A 15 -1.02 16.55 -3.32
CA TRP A 15 -2.10 16.32 -4.28
C TRP A 15 -2.63 14.88 -4.21
N GLN A 16 -1.84 13.96 -3.64
CA GLN A 16 -2.09 12.53 -3.66
C GLN A 16 -2.61 12.02 -2.33
N GLY A 17 -3.70 11.31 -2.35
CA GLY A 17 -4.12 10.43 -1.28
C GLY A 17 -3.65 9.00 -1.56
N CYS A 18 -3.36 8.21 -0.54
CA CYS A 18 -2.81 6.88 -0.71
C CYS A 18 -3.49 5.81 0.15
N PRO A 19 -4.83 5.75 0.17
CA PRO A 19 -5.51 4.63 0.82
C PRO A 19 -5.17 3.34 0.07
N GLY A 20 -4.88 2.28 0.82
CA GLY A 20 -4.53 0.99 0.26
C GLY A 20 -5.72 0.03 0.21
N VAL A 21 -5.65 -0.87 -0.77
CA VAL A 21 -6.58 -2.00 -0.97
C VAL A 21 -5.78 -3.24 -1.35
N LEU A 22 -6.45 -4.37 -1.50
CA LEU A 22 -5.89 -5.60 -2.01
C LEU A 22 -6.19 -5.71 -3.50
N PHE A 23 -5.14 -5.82 -4.34
CA PHE A 23 -5.26 -6.13 -5.75
C PHE A 23 -5.07 -7.64 -5.96
N TYR A 24 -6.01 -8.30 -6.60
CA TYR A 24 -5.95 -9.73 -6.83
C TYR A 24 -5.93 -10.08 -8.32
N ASN A 25 -5.26 -11.18 -8.66
CA ASN A 25 -5.25 -11.78 -9.97
C ASN A 25 -6.62 -12.45 -10.23
N ARG A 26 -7.37 -11.94 -11.22
CA ARG A 26 -8.72 -12.41 -11.56
C ARG A 26 -8.74 -13.87 -12.02
N ASP A 27 -7.73 -14.28 -12.79
CA ASP A 27 -7.67 -15.65 -13.27
C ASP A 27 -7.44 -16.63 -12.11
N ALA A 28 -6.52 -16.32 -11.20
CA ALA A 28 -6.31 -17.10 -9.99
C ALA A 28 -7.55 -17.13 -9.09
N ALA A 29 -8.24 -15.98 -8.91
CA ALA A 29 -9.49 -15.93 -8.15
C ALA A 29 -10.56 -16.85 -8.77
N LYS A 30 -10.75 -16.77 -10.07
CA LYS A 30 -11.73 -17.59 -10.79
C LYS A 30 -11.40 -19.08 -10.74
N GLU A 31 -10.13 -19.43 -10.90
CA GLU A 31 -9.67 -20.81 -10.82
C GLU A 31 -9.86 -21.41 -9.42
N VAL A 32 -9.45 -20.69 -8.37
CA VAL A 32 -9.33 -21.25 -7.02
C VAL A 32 -10.57 -20.98 -6.16
N LEU A 33 -11.16 -19.78 -6.32
CA LEU A 33 -12.31 -19.35 -5.51
C LEU A 33 -13.64 -19.52 -6.24
N GLY A 34 -13.61 -19.77 -7.57
CA GLY A 34 -14.79 -19.97 -8.40
C GLY A 34 -15.41 -18.66 -8.91
N SER A 35 -14.88 -17.52 -8.54
CA SER A 35 -15.35 -16.21 -8.99
C SER A 35 -14.21 -15.19 -9.01
N ASP A 36 -14.28 -14.23 -9.94
CA ASP A 36 -13.43 -13.05 -10.00
C ASP A 36 -14.19 -11.76 -9.69
N ASP A 37 -15.45 -11.88 -9.19
CA ASP A 37 -16.23 -10.73 -8.75
C ASP A 37 -15.65 -10.13 -7.46
N PRO A 38 -15.40 -8.81 -7.41
CA PRO A 38 -14.77 -8.16 -6.26
C PRO A 38 -15.52 -8.36 -4.93
N ALA A 39 -16.86 -8.37 -4.95
CA ALA A 39 -17.66 -8.55 -3.75
C ALA A 39 -17.59 -10.00 -3.23
N GLU A 40 -17.49 -10.96 -4.13
CA GLU A 40 -17.31 -12.37 -3.76
C GLU A 40 -15.88 -12.63 -3.28
N VAL A 41 -14.85 -12.10 -3.96
CA VAL A 41 -13.45 -12.23 -3.54
C VAL A 41 -13.23 -11.59 -2.15
N GLN A 42 -13.89 -10.46 -1.85
CA GLN A 42 -13.82 -9.83 -0.53
C GLN A 42 -14.20 -10.80 0.60
N ASN A 43 -15.13 -11.74 0.41
CA ASN A 43 -15.49 -12.72 1.44
C ASN A 43 -14.33 -13.66 1.82
N TYR A 44 -13.38 -13.86 0.93
CA TYR A 44 -12.20 -14.70 1.14
C TYR A 44 -11.00 -13.96 1.73
N VAL A 45 -11.05 -12.61 1.78
CA VAL A 45 -9.93 -11.77 2.24
C VAL A 45 -10.38 -10.69 3.23
N LYS A 46 -11.58 -10.78 3.80
CA LYS A 46 -12.20 -9.75 4.66
C LYS A 46 -11.57 -9.58 6.04
N ASP A 47 -10.84 -10.57 6.49
CA ASP A 47 -10.10 -10.60 7.76
C ASP A 47 -8.90 -11.54 7.63
N TRP A 48 -8.00 -11.50 8.61
CA TRP A 48 -6.77 -12.31 8.54
C TRP A 48 -7.02 -13.82 8.60
N ASP A 49 -8.09 -14.27 9.27
CA ASP A 49 -8.44 -15.70 9.33
C ASP A 49 -8.85 -16.20 7.94
N THR A 50 -9.76 -15.49 7.28
CA THR A 50 -10.18 -15.84 5.92
C THR A 50 -9.06 -15.64 4.89
N PHE A 51 -8.19 -14.66 5.07
CA PHE A 51 -7.01 -14.46 4.24
C PHE A 51 -6.04 -15.64 4.34
N ASN A 52 -5.73 -16.11 5.56
CA ASN A 52 -4.85 -17.26 5.79
C ASN A 52 -5.45 -18.57 5.27
N ASP A 53 -6.78 -18.76 5.40
CA ASP A 53 -7.45 -19.91 4.80
C ASP A 53 -7.44 -19.87 3.27
N THR A 54 -7.47 -18.67 2.69
CA THR A 54 -7.32 -18.46 1.25
C THR A 54 -5.89 -18.73 0.80
N ALA A 55 -4.89 -18.38 1.61
CA ALA A 55 -3.49 -18.69 1.32
C ALA A 55 -3.25 -20.19 1.13
N LYS A 56 -3.84 -21.03 1.98
CA LYS A 56 -3.80 -22.49 1.85
C LYS A 56 -4.40 -22.97 0.54
N LYS A 57 -5.58 -22.45 0.16
CA LYS A 57 -6.26 -22.81 -1.10
C LYS A 57 -5.42 -22.39 -2.32
N MET A 58 -4.83 -21.19 -2.29
CA MET A 58 -3.96 -20.69 -3.35
C MET A 58 -2.74 -21.59 -3.50
N LYS A 59 -2.09 -21.97 -2.40
CA LYS A 59 -0.94 -22.87 -2.43
C LYS A 59 -1.29 -24.23 -3.01
N ASP A 60 -2.41 -24.82 -2.63
CA ASP A 60 -2.85 -26.11 -3.15
C ASP A 60 -3.06 -26.09 -4.67
N ALA A 61 -3.37 -24.92 -5.23
CA ALA A 61 -3.51 -24.67 -6.66
C ALA A 61 -2.21 -24.21 -7.35
N GLY A 62 -1.11 -24.05 -6.59
CA GLY A 62 0.20 -23.67 -7.15
C GLY A 62 0.49 -22.16 -7.15
N TYR A 63 -0.31 -21.37 -6.44
CA TYR A 63 -0.09 -19.93 -6.25
C TYR A 63 0.49 -19.63 -4.87
N THR A 64 1.20 -18.50 -4.74
CA THR A 64 1.44 -17.87 -3.44
C THR A 64 0.38 -16.81 -3.19
N ILE A 65 0.01 -16.61 -1.92
CA ILE A 65 -0.99 -15.58 -1.57
C ILE A 65 -0.46 -14.18 -1.85
N THR A 66 0.80 -13.91 -1.51
CA THR A 66 1.55 -12.70 -1.86
C THR A 66 2.95 -13.04 -2.35
N SER A 67 3.61 -12.10 -3.03
CA SER A 67 4.99 -12.27 -3.50
C SER A 67 5.99 -12.25 -2.33
N SER A 68 5.66 -11.50 -1.29
CA SER A 68 6.50 -11.33 -0.12
C SER A 68 5.68 -11.17 1.16
N ALA A 69 6.20 -11.66 2.28
CA ALA A 69 5.67 -11.34 3.60
C ALA A 69 5.58 -9.82 3.84
N ASN A 70 6.48 -9.04 3.23
CA ASN A 70 6.47 -7.58 3.32
C ASN A 70 5.26 -6.92 2.63
N ASP A 71 4.56 -7.60 1.73
CA ASP A 71 3.38 -7.04 1.06
C ASP A 71 2.24 -6.70 2.05
N THR A 72 2.12 -7.45 3.14
CA THR A 72 1.11 -7.22 4.18
C THR A 72 1.55 -6.24 5.27
N PHE A 73 2.84 -5.91 5.36
CA PHE A 73 3.40 -5.13 6.48
C PHE A 73 2.68 -3.81 6.73
N ARG A 74 2.35 -3.05 5.66
CA ARG A 74 1.68 -1.76 5.80
C ARG A 74 0.29 -1.86 6.42
N VAL A 75 -0.42 -2.96 6.18
CA VAL A 75 -1.74 -3.20 6.77
C VAL A 75 -1.61 -3.31 8.30
N TYR A 76 -0.63 -4.06 8.79
CA TYR A 76 -0.39 -4.21 10.23
C TYR A 76 0.19 -2.94 10.85
N SER A 77 1.20 -2.32 10.23
CA SER A 77 1.90 -1.16 10.78
C SER A 77 1.08 0.13 10.80
N ASN A 78 0.00 0.21 10.02
CA ASN A 78 -0.95 1.32 10.10
C ASN A 78 -2.07 1.11 11.13
N ASN A 79 -2.25 -0.10 11.61
CA ASN A 79 -3.29 -0.46 12.58
C ASN A 79 -2.69 -0.72 13.96
N VAL A 80 -1.82 0.17 14.41
CA VAL A 80 -1.10 0.12 15.68
C VAL A 80 -1.77 0.99 16.74
N THR A 81 -1.62 0.61 18.00
CA THR A 81 -2.13 1.32 19.17
C THR A 81 -1.11 2.26 19.80
N SER A 82 0.17 2.13 19.41
CA SER A 82 1.28 2.93 19.93
C SER A 82 2.29 3.28 18.83
N LYS A 83 3.04 4.36 19.05
CA LYS A 83 4.09 4.81 18.13
C LYS A 83 5.33 3.92 18.23
N TRP A 84 6.15 3.91 17.17
CA TRP A 84 7.48 3.29 17.17
C TRP A 84 8.43 3.84 18.22
N VAL A 85 8.22 5.09 18.65
CA VAL A 85 9.05 5.72 19.68
C VAL A 85 8.14 6.34 20.74
N VAL A 86 8.32 5.92 21.99
CA VAL A 86 7.63 6.45 23.18
C VAL A 86 8.68 6.87 24.20
N ASP A 87 8.66 8.14 24.59
CA ASP A 87 9.60 8.72 25.56
C ASP A 87 11.10 8.44 25.24
N GLY A 88 11.45 8.51 23.94
CA GLY A 88 12.83 8.28 23.48
C GLY A 88 13.25 6.81 23.43
N LYS A 89 12.33 5.89 23.67
CA LYS A 89 12.58 4.45 23.57
C LYS A 89 11.88 3.85 22.36
N ILE A 90 12.57 2.92 21.70
CA ILE A 90 12.00 2.11 20.63
C ILE A 90 10.93 1.20 21.24
N ASN A 91 9.76 1.23 20.64
CA ASN A 91 8.59 0.46 21.05
C ASN A 91 8.05 -0.32 19.85
N ILE A 92 7.86 -1.62 20.00
CA ILE A 92 7.27 -2.47 18.96
C ILE A 92 5.84 -2.78 19.40
N ASP A 93 4.87 -2.28 18.63
CA ASP A 93 3.45 -2.54 18.90
C ASP A 93 3.10 -4.03 18.70
N ASP A 94 2.15 -4.53 19.50
CA ASP A 94 1.72 -5.94 19.45
C ASP A 94 1.20 -6.34 18.07
N ASN A 95 0.58 -5.41 17.31
CA ASN A 95 0.11 -5.69 15.96
C ASN A 95 1.26 -5.88 14.97
N ILE A 96 2.38 -5.19 15.18
CA ILE A 96 3.61 -5.42 14.38
C ILE A 96 4.22 -6.78 14.71
N MET A 97 4.21 -7.17 15.98
CA MET A 97 4.66 -8.52 16.38
C MET A 97 3.73 -9.61 15.84
N LYS A 98 2.42 -9.35 15.78
CA LYS A 98 1.47 -10.25 15.13
C LYS A 98 1.80 -10.45 13.66
N TRP A 99 2.17 -9.37 12.93
CA TRP A 99 2.66 -9.52 11.55
C TRP A 99 3.86 -10.45 11.44
N VAL A 100 4.80 -10.39 12.39
CA VAL A 100 5.97 -11.29 12.40
C VAL A 100 5.54 -12.75 12.51
N ASP A 101 4.61 -13.04 13.42
CA ASP A 101 4.17 -14.41 13.69
C ASP A 101 3.33 -14.93 12.51
N ASP A 102 2.34 -14.18 12.04
CA ASP A 102 1.50 -14.54 10.88
C ASP A 102 2.35 -14.73 9.61
N SER A 103 3.29 -13.83 9.35
CA SER A 103 4.18 -13.92 8.18
C SER A 103 5.11 -15.14 8.26
N LYS A 104 5.62 -15.46 9.45
CA LYS A 104 6.47 -16.65 9.61
C LYS A 104 5.70 -17.93 9.35
N GLU A 105 4.46 -18.03 9.81
CA GLU A 105 3.59 -19.18 9.52
C GLU A 105 3.34 -19.34 8.02
N LEU A 106 3.01 -18.25 7.30
CA LEU A 106 2.80 -18.28 5.85
C LEU A 106 4.08 -18.66 5.08
N VAL A 107 5.24 -18.14 5.49
CA VAL A 107 6.53 -18.47 4.87
C VAL A 107 6.91 -19.93 5.11
N ASP A 108 6.80 -20.43 6.34
CA ASP A 108 7.14 -21.82 6.66
C ASP A 108 6.19 -22.81 5.98
N ALA A 109 4.93 -22.41 5.80
CA ALA A 109 3.97 -23.16 5.01
C ALA A 109 4.25 -23.08 3.49
N GLY A 110 5.09 -22.15 3.02
CA GLY A 110 5.34 -21.91 1.59
C GLY A 110 4.13 -21.27 0.90
N GLU A 111 3.33 -20.52 1.63
CA GLU A 111 2.13 -19.81 1.16
C GLU A 111 2.44 -18.38 0.71
N THR A 112 3.58 -17.83 1.12
CA THR A 112 4.12 -16.54 0.66
C THR A 112 5.63 -16.61 0.47
N GLY A 113 6.18 -15.68 -0.32
CA GLY A 113 7.62 -15.51 -0.52
C GLY A 113 8.28 -14.60 0.51
N THR A 114 9.60 -14.42 0.36
CA THR A 114 10.43 -13.51 1.16
C THR A 114 11.19 -12.51 0.29
N TYR A 115 10.72 -12.28 -0.93
CA TYR A 115 11.38 -11.36 -1.86
C TYR A 115 11.38 -9.94 -1.29
N GLU A 116 12.44 -9.21 -1.58
CA GLU A 116 12.52 -7.81 -1.24
C GLU A 116 11.57 -7.01 -2.14
N LEU A 117 10.78 -6.10 -1.55
CA LEU A 117 9.90 -5.23 -2.32
C LEU A 117 10.71 -4.50 -3.40
N TRP A 118 10.11 -4.35 -4.57
CA TRP A 118 10.70 -3.70 -5.76
C TRP A 118 11.80 -4.49 -6.47
N SER A 119 12.26 -5.64 -5.93
CA SER A 119 13.21 -6.52 -6.63
C SER A 119 12.58 -7.13 -7.88
N ASP A 120 13.43 -7.59 -8.81
CA ASP A 120 12.96 -8.27 -10.01
C ASP A 120 12.20 -9.57 -9.69
N ASP A 121 12.60 -10.28 -8.62
CA ASP A 121 11.91 -11.49 -8.16
C ASP A 121 10.51 -11.18 -7.62
N TRP A 122 10.35 -10.09 -6.87
CA TRP A 122 9.05 -9.62 -6.39
C TRP A 122 8.13 -9.24 -7.58
N LYS A 123 8.67 -8.57 -8.61
CA LYS A 123 7.94 -8.12 -9.80
C LYS A 123 7.50 -9.26 -10.72
N LYS A 124 8.08 -10.46 -10.61
CA LYS A 124 7.64 -11.63 -11.40
C LYS A 124 6.15 -11.93 -11.22
N GLY A 125 5.59 -11.66 -10.04
CA GLY A 125 4.16 -11.84 -9.78
C GLY A 125 3.23 -10.90 -10.53
N PHE A 126 3.74 -9.89 -11.24
CA PHE A 126 2.94 -9.06 -12.15
C PHE A 126 2.67 -9.75 -13.50
N TYR A 127 3.25 -10.92 -13.71
CA TYR A 127 3.09 -11.74 -14.90
C TYR A 127 2.44 -13.08 -14.53
N PRO A 128 1.67 -13.70 -15.44
CA PRO A 128 0.96 -14.95 -15.15
C PRO A 128 1.84 -16.07 -14.60
N GLU A 129 3.06 -16.21 -15.13
CA GLU A 129 4.03 -17.22 -14.70
C GLU A 129 4.59 -17.03 -13.29
N GLY A 130 4.40 -15.86 -12.70
CA GLY A 130 4.81 -15.59 -11.32
C GLY A 130 3.92 -16.25 -10.27
N ASN A 131 2.70 -16.66 -10.65
CA ASN A 131 1.76 -17.40 -9.80
C ASN A 131 1.52 -16.71 -8.42
N VAL A 132 1.36 -15.39 -8.41
CA VAL A 132 1.02 -14.62 -7.23
C VAL A 132 -0.46 -14.24 -7.26
N PHE A 133 -1.17 -14.48 -6.15
CA PHE A 133 -2.59 -14.16 -6.08
C PHE A 133 -2.83 -12.66 -5.86
N CYS A 134 -2.18 -12.03 -4.87
CA CYS A 134 -2.49 -10.64 -4.57
C CYS A 134 -1.30 -9.79 -4.12
N TYR A 135 -1.51 -8.48 -4.20
CA TYR A 135 -0.63 -7.42 -3.69
C TYR A 135 -1.44 -6.43 -2.87
N PHE A 136 -0.84 -5.82 -1.87
CA PHE A 136 -1.43 -4.73 -1.09
C PHE A 136 -0.82 -3.41 -1.51
N GLY A 137 -1.64 -2.43 -1.85
CA GLY A 137 -1.14 -1.12 -2.22
C GLY A 137 -2.23 -0.09 -2.49
N PRO A 138 -1.85 1.18 -2.59
CA PRO A 138 -2.73 2.26 -3.05
C PRO A 138 -2.84 2.29 -4.57
N ALA A 139 -3.66 3.22 -5.07
CA ALA A 139 -3.94 3.36 -6.49
C ALA A 139 -2.67 3.48 -7.36
N TRP A 140 -1.67 4.25 -6.94
CA TRP A 140 -0.42 4.42 -7.67
C TRP A 140 0.35 3.09 -7.91
N LEU A 141 0.16 2.08 -7.06
CA LEU A 141 0.86 0.80 -7.23
C LEU A 141 0.50 0.14 -8.57
N VAL A 142 -0.78 0.17 -8.92
CA VAL A 142 -1.33 -0.53 -10.09
C VAL A 142 -0.75 0.03 -11.38
N ASN A 143 -0.90 1.33 -11.60
CA ASN A 143 -0.46 1.96 -12.84
C ASN A 143 1.07 2.12 -12.90
N PHE A 144 1.68 2.55 -11.80
CA PHE A 144 3.09 2.91 -11.76
C PHE A 144 4.03 1.72 -11.63
N SER A 145 3.60 0.65 -10.92
CA SER A 145 4.54 -0.42 -10.49
C SER A 145 4.21 -1.80 -11.05
N MET A 146 2.92 -2.11 -11.34
CA MET A 146 2.49 -3.46 -11.69
C MET A 146 2.57 -3.76 -13.19
N ALA A 147 3.48 -3.11 -13.90
CA ALA A 147 3.78 -3.33 -15.33
C ALA A 147 2.54 -3.22 -16.25
N ALA A 148 1.59 -2.37 -15.91
CA ALA A 148 0.29 -2.26 -16.60
C ALA A 148 0.39 -1.84 -18.07
N ASP A 149 1.49 -1.22 -18.49
CA ASP A 149 1.82 -0.82 -19.85
C ASP A 149 2.61 -1.88 -20.62
N THR A 150 2.99 -2.99 -19.99
CA THR A 150 3.87 -4.02 -20.56
C THR A 150 3.05 -5.19 -21.09
N GLU A 151 3.16 -5.45 -22.39
CA GLU A 151 2.49 -6.57 -23.03
C GLU A 151 2.87 -7.92 -22.37
N GLY A 152 1.87 -8.74 -22.08
CA GLY A 152 2.03 -10.01 -21.40
C GLY A 152 1.90 -9.94 -19.86
N SER A 153 1.89 -8.75 -19.28
CA SER A 153 1.57 -8.60 -17.85
C SER A 153 0.07 -8.83 -17.58
N ILE A 154 -0.24 -9.16 -16.34
CA ILE A 154 -1.63 -9.31 -15.88
C ILE A 154 -2.40 -7.99 -16.08
N GLY A 155 -1.80 -6.86 -15.69
CA GLY A 155 -2.43 -5.53 -15.79
C GLY A 155 -2.71 -5.05 -17.20
N TYR A 156 -1.84 -5.38 -18.16
CA TYR A 156 -2.00 -4.98 -19.56
C TYR A 156 -3.34 -5.42 -20.18
N ASN A 157 -3.80 -6.61 -19.77
CA ASN A 157 -5.05 -7.21 -20.25
C ASN A 157 -6.24 -6.98 -19.30
N GLY A 158 -6.09 -6.15 -18.25
CA GLY A 158 -7.15 -5.93 -17.26
C GLY A 158 -7.38 -7.12 -16.34
N GLY A 159 -6.34 -7.90 -16.08
CA GLY A 159 -6.39 -9.13 -15.28
C GLY A 159 -6.35 -8.92 -13.77
N TRP A 160 -6.24 -7.68 -13.28
CA TRP A 160 -6.35 -7.38 -11.86
C TRP A 160 -7.78 -7.02 -11.46
N GLY A 161 -8.15 -7.33 -10.23
CA GLY A 161 -9.32 -6.80 -9.54
C GLY A 161 -8.91 -6.17 -8.21
N ALA A 162 -9.77 -5.36 -7.62
CA ALA A 162 -9.53 -4.77 -6.31
C ALA A 162 -10.60 -5.22 -5.31
N ALA A 163 -10.17 -5.56 -4.09
CA ALA A 163 -10.99 -5.84 -2.92
C ALA A 163 -10.49 -5.00 -1.73
N GLN A 164 -11.35 -4.72 -0.74
CA GLN A 164 -10.95 -3.93 0.43
C GLN A 164 -9.80 -4.59 1.20
N GLY A 165 -9.77 -5.92 1.22
CA GLY A 165 -8.85 -6.68 2.03
C GLY A 165 -9.27 -6.76 3.51
N PRO A 166 -8.38 -7.24 4.40
CA PRO A 166 -8.71 -7.49 5.79
C PRO A 166 -8.83 -6.22 6.64
N GLN A 167 -8.10 -5.16 6.31
CA GLN A 167 -8.11 -3.88 7.04
C GLN A 167 -7.71 -2.74 6.11
N GLY A 168 -8.21 -1.52 6.40
CA GLY A 168 -7.76 -0.29 5.76
C GLY A 168 -6.32 0.06 6.15
N PHE A 169 -5.58 0.64 5.24
CA PHE A 169 -4.22 1.14 5.44
C PHE A 169 -3.91 2.25 4.45
N PHE A 170 -2.78 2.92 4.65
CA PHE A 170 -2.24 3.83 3.66
C PHE A 170 -0.76 3.54 3.40
N TRP A 171 -0.30 3.91 2.21
CA TRP A 171 1.12 3.77 1.88
C TRP A 171 1.60 4.87 0.95
N GLY A 172 2.52 5.70 1.44
CA GLY A 172 3.19 6.72 0.65
C GLY A 172 2.47 8.07 0.66
N GLY A 173 2.52 8.75 -0.46
CA GLY A 173 2.05 10.10 -0.70
C GLY A 173 3.14 10.96 -1.31
N THR A 174 2.72 11.95 -2.12
CA THR A 174 3.62 12.90 -2.76
C THR A 174 3.46 14.27 -2.13
N TRP A 175 4.56 14.83 -1.62
CA TRP A 175 4.60 16.15 -1.02
C TRP A 175 5.30 17.13 -1.94
N ILE A 176 4.67 18.26 -2.22
CA ILE A 176 5.22 19.35 -2.99
C ILE A 176 5.67 20.43 -2.00
N CYS A 177 6.95 20.78 -2.06
CA CYS A 177 7.55 21.79 -1.20
C CYS A 177 8.22 22.87 -2.05
N ALA A 178 8.19 24.13 -1.61
CA ALA A 178 8.98 25.19 -2.20
C ALA A 178 10.41 25.16 -1.62
N ALA A 179 11.42 25.31 -2.49
CA ALA A 179 12.78 25.53 -2.02
C ALA A 179 12.87 26.87 -1.27
N GLN A 180 13.61 26.90 -0.17
CA GLN A 180 13.88 28.15 0.55
C GLN A 180 14.63 29.11 -0.38
N ASP A 181 14.28 30.39 -0.30
CA ASP A 181 14.90 31.50 -1.06
C ASP A 181 14.83 31.33 -2.60
N THR A 182 13.78 30.60 -3.10
CA THR A 182 13.55 30.51 -4.55
C THR A 182 13.24 31.90 -5.17
N ASP A 183 13.89 32.23 -6.28
CA ASP A 183 13.60 33.44 -7.05
C ASP A 183 12.22 33.40 -7.73
N ASN A 184 11.57 32.23 -7.78
CA ASN A 184 10.32 32.00 -8.47
C ASN A 184 9.13 31.74 -7.51
N ALA A 185 9.13 32.31 -6.31
CA ALA A 185 8.15 32.00 -5.25
C ALA A 185 6.69 32.11 -5.72
N SER A 186 6.33 33.14 -6.52
CA SER A 186 4.98 33.28 -7.07
C SER A 186 4.60 32.14 -8.01
N LEU A 187 5.49 31.76 -8.92
CA LEU A 187 5.24 30.65 -9.84
C LEU A 187 5.13 29.30 -9.12
N VAL A 188 6.01 29.05 -8.15
CA VAL A 188 5.95 27.83 -7.32
C VAL A 188 4.63 27.76 -6.57
N LYS A 189 4.18 28.87 -5.95
CA LYS A 189 2.88 28.95 -5.29
C LYS A 189 1.73 28.61 -6.26
N ASP A 190 1.73 29.20 -7.46
CA ASP A 190 0.69 28.96 -8.45
C ASP A 190 0.66 27.49 -8.91
N ILE A 191 1.82 26.86 -9.12
CA ILE A 191 1.93 25.44 -9.43
C ILE A 191 1.40 24.59 -8.29
N MET A 192 1.83 24.86 -7.06
CA MET A 192 1.38 24.12 -5.87
C MET A 192 -0.13 24.17 -5.71
N LEU A 193 -0.71 25.39 -5.80
CA LEU A 193 -2.16 25.56 -5.70
C LEU A 193 -2.90 24.83 -6.83
N LYS A 194 -2.41 25.00 -8.07
CA LYS A 194 -3.04 24.34 -9.21
C LYS A 194 -3.04 22.82 -9.09
N MET A 195 -1.96 22.22 -8.65
CA MET A 195 -1.87 20.77 -8.47
C MET A 195 -2.66 20.22 -7.27
N THR A 196 -2.99 21.06 -6.28
CA THR A 196 -3.60 20.57 -5.03
C THR A 196 -5.03 21.06 -4.80
N THR A 197 -5.53 22.01 -5.61
CA THR A 197 -6.88 22.60 -5.42
C THR A 197 -7.68 22.77 -6.71
N ASP A 198 -7.09 22.55 -7.87
CA ASP A 198 -7.80 22.66 -9.17
C ASP A 198 -8.50 21.32 -9.47
N ASP A 199 -9.83 21.31 -9.44
CA ASP A 199 -10.63 20.11 -9.65
C ASP A 199 -10.42 19.46 -11.03
N ASP A 200 -10.19 20.27 -12.08
CA ASP A 200 -9.97 19.74 -13.42
C ASP A 200 -8.60 19.05 -13.51
N VAL A 201 -7.55 19.64 -12.94
CA VAL A 201 -6.22 19.01 -12.89
C VAL A 201 -6.27 17.72 -12.06
N MET A 202 -6.90 17.73 -10.90
CA MET A 202 -7.01 16.55 -10.05
C MET A 202 -7.86 15.47 -10.70
N LYS A 203 -8.94 15.84 -11.38
CA LYS A 203 -9.74 14.89 -12.15
C LYS A 203 -8.91 14.25 -13.28
N ASP A 204 -8.11 15.04 -14.01
CA ASP A 204 -7.26 14.52 -15.07
C ASP A 204 -6.22 13.52 -14.55
N ILE A 205 -5.62 13.75 -13.38
CA ILE A 205 -4.71 12.79 -12.73
C ILE A 205 -5.41 11.45 -12.51
N VAL A 206 -6.63 11.44 -11.96
CA VAL A 206 -7.37 10.20 -11.74
C VAL A 206 -7.69 9.48 -13.04
N LEU A 207 -8.11 10.23 -14.07
CA LEU A 207 -8.54 9.65 -15.34
C LEU A 207 -7.41 9.15 -16.23
N ASP A 208 -6.23 9.79 -16.15
CA ASP A 208 -5.09 9.47 -17.00
C ASP A 208 -4.14 8.46 -16.33
N ASP A 209 -4.02 8.49 -14.98
CA ASP A 209 -3.04 7.71 -14.23
C ASP A 209 -3.66 6.64 -13.30
N ASP A 210 -4.99 6.50 -13.26
CA ASP A 210 -5.69 5.61 -12.32
C ASP A 210 -5.30 5.87 -10.84
N ASP A 211 -4.86 7.10 -10.50
CA ASP A 211 -4.39 7.44 -9.16
C ASP A 211 -5.51 7.99 -8.26
N PHE A 212 -5.24 8.19 -6.98
CA PHE A 212 -6.15 8.74 -5.99
C PHE A 212 -5.68 10.12 -5.54
N VAL A 213 -6.50 11.14 -5.72
CA VAL A 213 -6.15 12.52 -5.39
C VAL A 213 -6.74 12.97 -4.04
N ASN A 214 -6.07 13.93 -3.40
CA ASN A 214 -6.49 14.52 -2.13
C ASN A 214 -7.58 15.58 -2.32
N ASN A 215 -8.66 15.22 -3.02
CA ASN A 215 -9.81 16.06 -3.33
C ASN A 215 -11.11 15.24 -3.22
N ASN A 216 -11.83 15.42 -2.13
CA ASN A 216 -13.05 14.66 -1.85
C ASN A 216 -14.15 14.89 -2.90
N THR A 217 -14.28 16.10 -3.47
CA THR A 217 -15.30 16.40 -4.49
C THR A 217 -15.05 15.59 -5.74
N VAL A 218 -13.82 15.58 -6.23
CA VAL A 218 -13.43 14.81 -7.43
C VAL A 218 -13.54 13.32 -7.17
N MET A 219 -13.01 12.83 -6.04
CA MET A 219 -12.99 11.40 -5.74
C MET A 219 -14.40 10.84 -5.58
N ASN A 220 -15.24 11.48 -4.77
CA ASN A 220 -16.64 11.03 -4.57
C ASN A 220 -17.46 11.16 -5.86
N GLY A 221 -17.27 12.24 -6.62
CA GLY A 221 -18.00 12.45 -7.87
C GLY A 221 -17.64 11.44 -8.96
N LEU A 222 -16.38 11.01 -9.06
CA LEU A 222 -15.97 9.93 -9.96
C LEU A 222 -16.42 8.55 -9.42
N ALA A 223 -16.44 8.38 -8.10
CA ALA A 223 -16.87 7.13 -7.47
C ALA A 223 -18.36 6.85 -7.69
N ASP A 224 -19.23 7.87 -7.55
CA ASP A 224 -20.69 7.75 -7.69
C ASP A 224 -21.21 8.04 -9.11
N GLY A 225 -20.30 8.43 -10.02
CA GLY A 225 -20.61 8.72 -11.42
C GLY A 225 -21.28 10.07 -11.66
N SER A 226 -21.39 10.96 -10.68
CA SER A 226 -21.86 12.35 -10.86
C SER A 226 -20.84 13.20 -11.66
N ILE A 227 -19.56 12.89 -11.55
CA ILE A 227 -18.50 13.36 -12.44
C ILE A 227 -18.19 12.26 -13.45
N LYS A 228 -18.16 12.61 -14.73
CA LYS A 228 -17.90 11.68 -15.82
C LYS A 228 -16.46 11.77 -16.33
N ALA A 229 -15.98 10.65 -16.88
CA ALA A 229 -14.72 10.60 -17.62
C ALA A 229 -14.77 11.45 -18.90
N LYS A 230 -13.62 11.62 -19.55
CA LYS A 230 -13.46 12.47 -20.76
C LYS A 230 -14.37 12.04 -21.93
N ASP A 231 -14.76 10.79 -21.99
CA ASP A 231 -15.67 10.23 -23.00
C ASP A 231 -17.16 10.32 -22.62
N GLY A 232 -17.47 10.93 -21.48
CA GLY A 232 -18.84 11.10 -20.96
C GLY A 232 -19.40 9.87 -20.23
N LYS A 233 -18.61 8.79 -20.06
CA LYS A 233 -19.01 7.60 -19.31
C LYS A 233 -18.60 7.72 -17.83
N GLU A 234 -19.01 6.74 -17.04
CA GLU A 234 -18.50 6.57 -15.69
C GLU A 234 -17.04 6.16 -15.74
N TYR A 235 -16.28 6.58 -14.71
CA TYR A 235 -14.89 6.17 -14.58
C TYR A 235 -14.80 4.65 -14.37
N SER A 236 -13.82 4.04 -15.03
CA SER A 236 -13.47 2.64 -14.83
C SER A 236 -11.99 2.43 -15.17
N SER A 237 -11.29 1.66 -14.35
CA SER A 237 -9.89 1.31 -14.59
C SER A 237 -9.79 0.18 -15.58
N LYS A 238 -9.04 0.39 -16.67
CA LYS A 238 -8.74 -0.67 -17.65
C LYS A 238 -7.92 -1.78 -17.01
N ILE A 239 -6.98 -1.42 -16.16
CA ILE A 239 -6.05 -2.33 -15.47
C ILE A 239 -6.81 -3.28 -14.56
N LEU A 240 -7.90 -2.79 -13.96
CA LEU A 240 -8.79 -3.55 -13.07
C LEU A 240 -9.97 -4.20 -13.80
N GLY A 241 -9.85 -4.43 -15.11
CA GLY A 241 -10.90 -5.11 -15.89
C GLY A 241 -12.20 -4.33 -16.00
N GLY A 242 -12.15 -3.01 -15.95
CA GLY A 242 -13.32 -2.14 -16.01
C GLY A 242 -13.95 -1.82 -14.66
N GLN A 243 -13.35 -2.28 -13.54
CA GLN A 243 -13.82 -1.94 -12.20
C GLN A 243 -13.58 -0.45 -11.89
N ASN A 244 -14.53 0.19 -11.18
CA ASN A 244 -14.31 1.47 -10.52
C ASN A 244 -14.00 1.22 -9.03
N PRO A 245 -12.73 1.35 -8.59
CA PRO A 245 -12.35 1.08 -7.19
C PRO A 245 -12.53 2.31 -6.27
N LEU A 246 -12.92 3.47 -6.80
CA LEU A 246 -12.82 4.74 -6.07
C LEU A 246 -13.68 4.79 -4.81
N SER A 247 -14.89 4.20 -4.83
CA SER A 247 -15.72 4.09 -3.62
C SER A 247 -15.04 3.27 -2.52
N MET A 248 -14.28 2.25 -2.89
CA MET A 248 -13.52 1.41 -1.97
C MET A 248 -12.37 2.19 -1.31
N TYR A 249 -11.62 2.96 -2.10
CA TYR A 249 -10.59 3.84 -1.58
C TYR A 249 -11.16 4.92 -0.66
N CYS A 250 -12.27 5.57 -1.05
CA CYS A 250 -12.92 6.58 -0.22
C CYS A 250 -13.34 6.00 1.13
N ALA A 251 -13.95 4.82 1.14
CA ALA A 251 -14.33 4.13 2.38
C ALA A 251 -13.10 3.76 3.23
N GLY A 252 -12.00 3.37 2.60
CA GLY A 252 -10.73 3.06 3.29
C GLY A 252 -10.16 4.27 4.04
N VAL A 253 -10.23 5.47 3.44
CA VAL A 253 -9.75 6.72 4.09
C VAL A 253 -10.48 6.98 5.41
N GLU A 254 -11.78 6.73 5.47
CA GLU A 254 -12.60 7.01 6.67
C GLU A 254 -12.23 6.11 7.86
N THR A 255 -11.58 4.99 7.62
CA THR A 255 -11.19 4.02 8.67
C THR A 255 -9.78 4.23 9.21
N LEU A 256 -9.00 5.14 8.61
CA LEU A 256 -7.60 5.34 8.99
C LEU A 256 -7.46 6.18 10.27
N ASP A 257 -6.77 5.64 11.24
CA ASP A 257 -6.29 6.39 12.42
C ASP A 257 -4.79 6.66 12.30
N LEU A 258 -4.44 7.91 12.00
CA LEU A 258 -3.06 8.36 11.80
C LEU A 258 -2.46 8.99 13.08
N SER A 259 -3.10 8.86 14.23
CA SER A 259 -2.67 9.47 15.50
C SER A 259 -1.32 8.94 16.01
N ASN A 260 -0.96 7.72 15.61
CA ASN A 260 0.29 7.06 15.97
C ASN A 260 1.44 7.29 14.99
N ILE A 261 1.24 8.09 13.93
CA ILE A 261 2.32 8.42 12.97
C ILE A 261 3.35 9.33 13.65
N SER A 262 4.61 9.09 13.33
CA SER A 262 5.76 9.84 13.82
C SER A 262 6.85 10.01 12.75
N ALA A 263 7.80 10.88 13.01
CA ALA A 263 8.97 11.08 12.13
C ALA A 263 9.90 9.86 12.07
N TYR A 264 9.76 8.91 12.98
CA TYR A 264 10.57 7.69 13.05
C TYR A 264 10.02 6.55 12.21
N ASP A 265 8.75 6.61 11.79
CA ASP A 265 8.05 5.48 11.16
C ASP A 265 8.76 4.95 9.91
N GLN A 266 9.22 5.84 9.03
CA GLN A 266 9.90 5.42 7.81
C GLN A 266 11.14 4.57 8.15
N GLY A 267 11.99 5.08 9.03
CA GLY A 267 13.22 4.40 9.40
C GLY A 267 12.99 3.12 10.18
N CYS A 268 12.05 3.14 11.13
CA CYS A 268 11.71 1.94 11.91
C CYS A 268 11.10 0.86 11.03
N ASN A 269 10.17 1.21 10.14
CA ASN A 269 9.55 0.26 9.21
C ASN A 269 10.58 -0.40 8.27
N GLU A 270 11.51 0.38 7.72
CA GLU A 270 12.56 -0.13 6.82
C GLU A 270 13.50 -1.10 7.56
N GLU A 271 14.03 -0.69 8.71
CA GLU A 271 14.96 -1.52 9.49
C GLU A 271 14.27 -2.77 10.06
N PHE A 272 12.98 -2.68 10.44
CA PHE A 272 12.22 -3.81 10.93
C PHE A 272 12.00 -4.88 9.87
N GLN A 273 11.50 -4.50 8.70
CA GLN A 273 11.29 -5.44 7.59
C GLN A 273 12.60 -6.10 7.15
N LYS A 274 13.69 -5.32 7.05
CA LYS A 274 15.02 -5.81 6.70
C LYS A 274 15.55 -6.81 7.73
N ALA A 275 15.37 -6.54 9.01
CA ALA A 275 15.81 -7.44 10.08
C ALA A 275 14.97 -8.73 10.09
N MET A 276 13.63 -8.62 10.02
CA MET A 276 12.72 -9.77 10.06
C MET A 276 12.87 -10.69 8.85
N LYS A 277 13.32 -10.19 7.70
CA LYS A 277 13.64 -11.04 6.54
C LYS A 277 14.62 -12.17 6.91
N ASN A 278 15.63 -11.90 7.75
CA ASN A 278 16.56 -12.93 8.19
C ASN A 278 15.88 -14.03 9.01
N TYR A 279 14.91 -13.66 9.84
CA TYR A 279 14.10 -14.61 10.59
C TYR A 279 13.17 -15.44 9.67
N PHE A 280 12.50 -14.80 8.74
CA PHE A 280 11.62 -15.47 7.78
C PHE A 280 12.38 -16.48 6.91
N GLU A 281 13.59 -16.14 6.48
CA GLU A 281 14.46 -17.02 5.69
C GLU A 281 15.20 -18.08 6.53
N GLY A 282 14.99 -18.14 7.85
CA GLY A 282 15.66 -19.10 8.75
C GLY A 282 17.16 -18.84 8.95
N LYS A 283 17.63 -17.63 8.62
CA LYS A 283 19.05 -17.20 8.77
C LYS A 283 19.37 -16.67 10.17
N ALA A 284 18.34 -16.29 10.93
CA ALA A 284 18.43 -15.79 12.29
C ALA A 284 17.23 -16.30 13.11
N THR A 285 17.38 -16.38 14.42
CA THR A 285 16.26 -16.50 15.36
C THR A 285 15.47 -15.19 15.41
N LYS A 286 14.28 -15.23 16.00
CA LYS A 286 13.45 -14.03 16.20
C LYS A 286 14.19 -12.99 17.05
N ASP A 287 14.85 -13.43 18.14
CA ASP A 287 15.60 -12.56 19.04
C ASP A 287 16.81 -11.91 18.33
N GLU A 288 17.57 -12.68 17.54
CA GLU A 288 18.67 -12.13 16.75
C GLU A 288 18.21 -11.11 15.70
N ALA A 289 17.05 -11.33 15.08
CA ALA A 289 16.46 -10.38 14.16
C ALA A 289 15.99 -9.09 14.87
N LEU A 290 15.43 -9.19 16.08
CA LEU A 290 15.09 -8.03 16.91
C LEU A 290 16.33 -7.23 17.30
N GLU A 291 17.42 -7.87 17.66
CA GLU A 291 18.69 -7.20 17.96
C GLU A 291 19.24 -6.46 16.72
N LEU A 292 19.15 -7.06 15.52
CA LEU A 292 19.50 -6.39 14.28
C LEU A 292 18.64 -5.15 14.01
N PHE A 293 17.36 -5.23 14.29
CA PHE A 293 16.44 -4.09 14.18
C PHE A 293 16.83 -2.97 15.13
N TYR A 294 16.98 -3.25 16.43
CA TYR A 294 17.37 -2.23 17.42
C TYR A 294 18.69 -1.56 17.07
N LYS A 295 19.67 -2.33 16.63
CA LYS A 295 20.95 -1.81 16.17
C LYS A 295 20.78 -0.89 14.95
N GLY A 296 20.04 -1.31 13.93
CA GLY A 296 19.79 -0.51 12.73
C GLY A 296 19.11 0.82 13.04
N VAL A 297 18.08 0.80 13.91
CA VAL A 297 17.38 2.02 14.31
C VAL A 297 18.27 2.95 15.13
N THR A 298 19.05 2.44 16.10
CA THR A 298 19.93 3.29 16.90
C THR A 298 21.14 3.81 16.13
N GLU A 299 21.59 3.13 15.09
CA GLU A 299 22.58 3.68 14.14
C GLU A 299 22.01 4.85 13.32
N LYS A 300 20.72 4.77 12.94
CA LYS A 300 20.02 5.80 12.16
C LYS A 300 19.57 6.97 13.05
N TYR A 301 19.19 6.70 14.29
CA TYR A 301 18.69 7.65 15.29
C TYR A 301 19.42 7.47 16.62
N PRO A 302 20.64 8.06 16.75
CA PRO A 302 21.51 7.84 17.93
C PRO A 302 20.94 8.34 19.26
N GLU A 303 19.91 9.18 19.21
CA GLU A 303 19.20 9.67 20.40
C GLU A 303 18.23 8.66 21.02
N LEU A 304 17.92 7.55 20.31
CA LEU A 304 16.97 6.55 20.78
C LEU A 304 17.64 5.45 21.61
N THR A 305 16.87 4.86 22.50
CA THR A 305 17.24 3.69 23.31
C THR A 305 16.21 2.56 23.14
N TYR A 306 16.52 1.36 23.57
CA TYR A 306 15.62 0.20 23.56
C TYR A 306 15.73 -0.62 24.85
#